data_0264114317eaf1b76592bb01186747fe
#
_entry.id   0264114317eaf1b76592bb01186747fe
#
_cell.length_a   1.000
_cell.length_b   1.000
_cell.length_c   1.000
_cell.angle_alpha   90.00
_cell.angle_beta   90.00
_cell.angle_gamma   90.00
#
_symmetry.space_group_name_H-M   'P 1'
#
loop_
_entity.id
_entity.type
_entity.pdbx_description
1 polymer ?
#
loop_
_entity_poly.entity_id
_entity_poly.type
_entity_poly.pdbx_seq_one_letter_code
_entity_poly.pdbx_strand_id
1 'polypeptide(L)'
;MDELIARITANVGTDPETARKAVGLILAFLQKEAPADKVDLLIAGVPGSEEAIAEAKGSGGLLSGLMPGVMGLGSKLMGIGLGMGEISGISKETIAFAREKAGSGPVDEVVNSIPGLSQFV
;
A
#
# COMPACT_ATOMS: atom_id res chain seq x y z
N MET A 1 4.25 5.48 -10.19
CA MET A 1 4.61 4.14 -9.68
C MET A 1 6.10 3.84 -9.78
N ASP A 2 6.71 4.11 -10.90
CA ASP A 2 8.13 3.77 -11.09
C ASP A 2 9.04 4.46 -10.09
N GLU A 3 8.80 5.72 -9.81
CA GLU A 3 9.57 6.46 -8.82
C GLU A 3 9.40 5.87 -7.42
N LEU A 4 8.18 5.53 -7.06
CA LEU A 4 7.90 4.90 -5.76
C LEU A 4 8.58 3.54 -5.65
N ILE A 5 8.49 2.73 -6.70
CA ILE A 5 9.14 1.41 -6.72
C ILE A 5 10.66 1.56 -6.60
N ALA A 6 11.25 2.54 -7.29
CA ALA A 6 12.69 2.79 -7.18
C ALA A 6 13.09 3.19 -5.76
N ARG A 7 12.28 4.02 -5.10
CA ARG A 7 12.53 4.42 -3.71
C ARG A 7 12.46 3.21 -2.77
N ILE A 8 11.48 2.35 -2.98
CA ILE A 8 11.32 1.14 -2.16
C ILE A 8 12.51 0.20 -2.35
N THR A 9 12.90 -0.06 -3.59
CA THR A 9 14.04 -0.95 -3.85
C THR A 9 15.34 -0.41 -3.28
N ALA A 10 15.53 0.91 -3.32
CA ALA A 10 16.74 1.54 -2.78
C ALA A 10 16.76 1.53 -1.24
N ASN A 11 15.62 1.80 -0.62
CA ASN A 11 15.55 1.99 0.84
C ASN A 11 15.22 0.73 1.61
N VAL A 12 14.45 -0.17 1.03
CA VAL A 12 14.01 -1.40 1.67
C VAL A 12 14.82 -2.61 1.22
N GLY A 13 15.33 -2.58 -0.01
CA GLY A 13 16.13 -3.67 -0.55
C GLY A 13 15.32 -4.81 -1.17
N THR A 14 14.07 -4.57 -1.44
CA THR A 14 13.14 -5.51 -2.06
C THR A 14 13.23 -5.39 -3.58
N ASP A 15 12.98 -6.48 -4.32
CA ASP A 15 13.01 -6.40 -5.77
C ASP A 15 11.79 -5.64 -6.31
N PRO A 16 11.90 -5.06 -7.53
CA PRO A 16 10.84 -4.20 -8.07
C PRO A 16 9.48 -4.89 -8.23
N GLU A 17 9.46 -6.15 -8.62
CA GLU A 17 8.21 -6.89 -8.77
C GLU A 17 7.48 -7.06 -7.44
N THR A 18 8.23 -7.46 -6.42
CA THR A 18 7.67 -7.62 -5.08
C THR A 18 7.21 -6.28 -4.52
N ALA A 19 7.99 -5.23 -4.74
CA ALA A 19 7.61 -3.88 -4.32
C ALA A 19 6.29 -3.45 -4.97
N ARG A 20 6.14 -3.69 -6.26
CA ARG A 20 4.91 -3.33 -6.98
C ARG A 20 3.71 -4.10 -6.45
N LYS A 21 3.86 -5.39 -6.20
CA LYS A 21 2.79 -6.21 -5.62
C LYS A 21 2.40 -5.69 -4.23
N ALA A 22 3.39 -5.35 -3.42
CA ALA A 22 3.16 -4.83 -2.09
C ALA A 22 2.40 -3.51 -2.13
N VAL A 23 2.82 -2.59 -2.98
CA VAL A 23 2.14 -1.30 -3.12
C VAL A 23 0.70 -1.50 -3.60
N GLY A 24 0.49 -2.40 -4.56
CA GLY A 24 -0.85 -2.72 -5.05
C GLY A 24 -1.75 -3.26 -3.95
N LEU A 25 -1.24 -4.16 -3.12
CA LEU A 25 -1.99 -4.70 -1.99
C LEU A 25 -2.31 -3.62 -0.96
N ILE A 26 -1.35 -2.77 -0.66
CA ILE A 26 -1.56 -1.66 0.30
C ILE A 26 -2.64 -0.72 -0.20
N LEU A 27 -2.56 -0.31 -1.47
CA LEU A 27 -3.53 0.62 -2.04
C LEU A 27 -4.92 0.00 -2.17
N ALA A 28 -4.99 -1.29 -2.53
CA ALA A 28 -6.26 -2.01 -2.58
C ALA A 28 -6.91 -2.09 -1.19
N PHE A 29 -6.09 -2.32 -0.17
CA PHE A 29 -6.53 -2.30 1.22
C PHE A 29 -7.08 -0.94 1.59
N LEU A 30 -6.40 0.14 1.22
CA LEU A 30 -6.86 1.49 1.50
C LEU A 30 -8.20 1.78 0.82
N GLN A 31 -8.39 1.32 -0.41
CA GLN A 31 -9.66 1.48 -1.10
C GLN A 31 -10.81 0.79 -0.37
N LYS A 32 -10.52 -0.34 0.25
CA LYS A 32 -11.52 -1.12 0.96
C LYS A 32 -11.87 -0.52 2.33
N GLU A 33 -10.87 -0.04 3.05
CA GLU A 33 -11.02 0.32 4.46
C GLU A 33 -11.18 1.82 4.70
N ALA A 34 -10.71 2.67 3.78
CA ALA A 34 -10.74 4.11 3.94
C ALA A 34 -11.83 4.76 3.09
N PRO A 35 -12.20 6.04 3.38
CA PRO A 35 -13.17 6.76 2.55
C PRO A 35 -12.70 6.84 1.09
N ALA A 36 -13.57 6.45 0.16
CA ALA A 36 -13.22 6.35 -1.26
C ALA A 36 -12.74 7.68 -1.84
N ASP A 37 -13.36 8.78 -1.47
CA ASP A 37 -12.97 10.10 -1.98
C ASP A 37 -11.55 10.49 -1.59
N LYS A 38 -11.12 10.12 -0.39
CA LYS A 38 -9.75 10.39 0.07
C LYS A 38 -8.74 9.48 -0.59
N VAL A 39 -9.06 8.20 -0.73
CA VAL A 39 -8.21 7.23 -1.39
C VAL A 39 -8.07 7.56 -2.88
N ASP A 40 -9.12 8.03 -3.52
CA ASP A 40 -9.07 8.43 -4.92
C ASP A 40 -8.05 9.55 -5.15
N LEU A 41 -7.95 10.49 -4.21
CA LEU A 41 -6.93 11.54 -4.27
C LEU A 41 -5.53 10.98 -4.19
N LEU A 42 -5.31 9.99 -3.32
CA LEU A 42 -4.04 9.28 -3.21
C LEU A 42 -3.68 8.58 -4.51
N ILE A 43 -4.62 7.85 -5.06
CA ILE A 43 -4.43 7.07 -6.29
C ILE A 43 -4.14 8.01 -7.46
N ALA A 44 -4.83 9.13 -7.54
CA ALA A 44 -4.60 10.11 -8.59
C ALA A 44 -3.19 10.71 -8.50
N GLY A 45 -2.65 10.83 -7.29
CA GLY A 45 -1.30 11.34 -7.07
C GLY A 45 -0.19 10.35 -7.38
N VAL A 46 -0.51 9.07 -7.53
CA VAL A 46 0.47 8.02 -7.80
C VAL A 46 0.15 7.37 -9.15
N PRO A 47 0.74 7.87 -10.25
CA PRO A 47 0.47 7.31 -11.58
C PRO A 47 0.83 5.82 -11.66
N GLY A 48 -0.04 5.03 -12.27
CA GLY A 48 0.17 3.58 -12.39
C GLY A 48 -0.36 2.78 -11.21
N SER A 49 -0.83 3.44 -10.17
CA SER A 49 -1.36 2.75 -8.99
C SER A 49 -2.62 1.94 -9.32
N GLU A 50 -3.44 2.41 -10.23
CA GLU A 50 -4.65 1.67 -10.61
C GLU A 50 -4.32 0.31 -11.20
N GLU A 51 -3.27 0.24 -12.02
CA GLU A 51 -2.81 -1.02 -12.60
C GLU A 51 -2.30 -1.97 -11.51
N ALA A 52 -1.52 -1.45 -10.56
CA ALA A 52 -1.01 -2.24 -9.46
C ALA A 52 -2.15 -2.77 -8.57
N ILE A 53 -3.15 -1.95 -8.32
CA ILE A 53 -4.34 -2.35 -7.58
C ILE A 53 -5.09 -3.45 -8.32
N ALA A 54 -5.27 -3.29 -9.63
CA ALA A 54 -5.96 -4.29 -10.46
C ALA A 54 -5.21 -5.63 -10.45
N GLU A 55 -3.88 -5.59 -10.52
CA GLU A 55 -3.06 -6.79 -10.42
C GLU A 55 -3.21 -7.47 -9.06
N ALA A 56 -3.24 -6.68 -7.99
CA ALA A 56 -3.44 -7.20 -6.64
C ALA A 56 -4.81 -7.85 -6.48
N LYS A 57 -5.84 -7.23 -7.04
CA LYS A 57 -7.20 -7.77 -7.02
C LYS A 57 -7.34 -8.98 -7.94
N GLY A 58 -6.60 -8.98 -9.04
CA GLY A 58 -6.57 -10.10 -9.99
C GLY A 58 -5.98 -11.37 -9.40
N SER A 59 -5.16 -11.22 -8.38
CA SER A 59 -4.64 -12.35 -7.58
C SER A 59 -5.68 -12.77 -6.54
N GLY A 60 -6.95 -12.75 -6.92
CA GLY A 60 -8.11 -12.77 -6.04
C GLY A 60 -8.17 -13.86 -5.00
N GLY A 61 -7.56 -15.01 -5.27
CA GLY A 61 -7.47 -16.07 -4.27
C GLY A 61 -6.74 -15.64 -3.00
N LEU A 62 -5.86 -14.67 -3.12
CA LEU A 62 -5.13 -14.13 -1.97
C LEU A 62 -5.97 -13.17 -1.13
N LEU A 63 -7.00 -12.61 -1.73
CA LEU A 63 -7.83 -11.62 -1.06
C LEU A 63 -9.05 -12.24 -0.37
N SER A 64 -9.50 -13.39 -0.84
CA SER A 64 -10.67 -14.03 -0.28
C SER A 64 -10.29 -14.92 0.90
N GLY A 65 -11.12 -14.90 1.93
CA GLY A 65 -10.95 -15.77 3.09
C GLY A 65 -9.88 -15.35 4.08
N LEU A 66 -9.28 -14.19 3.90
CA LEU A 66 -8.26 -13.68 4.82
C LEU A 66 -8.88 -12.75 5.86
N MET A 67 -8.15 -12.57 6.97
CA MET A 67 -8.61 -11.68 8.03
C MET A 67 -8.74 -10.25 7.53
N PRO A 68 -9.79 -9.53 7.95
CA PRO A 68 -9.93 -8.11 7.59
C PRO A 68 -8.94 -7.24 8.35
N GLY A 69 -8.77 -6.02 7.86
CA GLY A 69 -7.95 -5.01 8.53
C GLY A 69 -6.46 -5.15 8.28
N VAL A 70 -5.70 -4.43 9.08
CA VAL A 70 -4.24 -4.34 8.95
C VAL A 70 -3.57 -5.70 9.13
N MET A 71 -4.09 -6.54 9.99
CA MET A 71 -3.55 -7.88 10.21
C MET A 71 -3.64 -8.74 8.95
N GLY A 72 -4.77 -8.65 8.25
CA GLY A 72 -4.95 -9.36 6.99
C GLY A 72 -4.00 -8.86 5.91
N LEU A 73 -3.79 -7.55 5.85
CA LEU A 73 -2.83 -6.95 4.93
C LEU A 73 -1.41 -7.45 5.21
N GLY A 74 -1.02 -7.46 6.49
CA GLY A 74 0.29 -7.96 6.90
C GLY A 74 0.50 -9.40 6.48
N SER A 75 -0.51 -10.26 6.66
CA SER A 75 -0.44 -11.66 6.24
C SER A 75 -0.25 -11.81 4.74
N LYS A 76 -0.95 -11.00 3.94
CA LYS A 76 -0.80 -11.01 2.49
C LYS A 76 0.61 -10.61 2.07
N LEU A 77 1.14 -9.56 2.70
CA LEU A 77 2.49 -9.08 2.40
C LEU A 77 3.55 -10.11 2.77
N MET A 78 3.39 -10.78 3.89
CA MET A 78 4.27 -11.89 4.26
C MET A 78 4.18 -13.02 3.25
N GLY A 79 3.00 -13.28 2.71
CA GLY A 79 2.78 -14.32 1.72
C GLY A 79 3.52 -14.10 0.41
N ILE A 80 3.91 -12.88 0.10
CA ILE A 80 4.71 -12.58 -1.10
C ILE A 80 6.21 -12.48 -0.79
N GLY A 81 6.61 -12.89 0.41
CA GLY A 81 8.03 -13.01 0.77
C GLY A 81 8.60 -11.85 1.56
N LEU A 82 7.77 -10.96 2.08
CA LEU A 82 8.24 -9.80 2.84
C LEU A 82 8.32 -10.11 4.33
N GLY A 83 9.38 -9.63 4.97
CA GLY A 83 9.51 -9.64 6.42
C GLY A 83 8.85 -8.42 7.04
N MET A 84 8.70 -8.42 8.37
CA MET A 84 8.06 -7.31 9.07
C MET A 84 8.75 -5.96 8.84
N GLY A 85 10.08 -5.94 8.83
CA GLY A 85 10.83 -4.71 8.58
C GLY A 85 10.61 -4.18 7.17
N GLU A 86 10.52 -5.09 6.20
CA GLU A 86 10.27 -4.74 4.80
C GLU A 86 8.86 -4.20 4.63
N ILE A 87 7.88 -4.84 5.26
CA ILE A 87 6.49 -4.39 5.23
C ILE A 87 6.37 -2.97 5.78
N SER A 88 6.98 -2.72 6.92
CA SER A 88 6.98 -1.39 7.54
C SER A 88 7.65 -0.36 6.63
N GLY A 89 8.79 -0.71 6.05
CA GLY A 89 9.52 0.17 5.14
C GLY A 89 8.72 0.51 3.89
N ILE A 90 8.11 -0.48 3.26
CA ILE A 90 7.29 -0.28 2.07
C ILE A 90 6.07 0.59 2.39
N SER A 91 5.42 0.33 3.51
CA SER A 91 4.27 1.12 3.94
C SER A 91 4.65 2.58 4.16
N LYS A 92 5.77 2.82 4.84
CA LYS A 92 6.26 4.19 5.09
C LYS A 92 6.59 4.91 3.79
N GLU A 93 7.28 4.24 2.87
CA GLU A 93 7.63 4.85 1.57
C GLU A 93 6.38 5.15 0.75
N THR A 94 5.42 4.24 0.74
CA THR A 94 4.17 4.43 0.01
C THR A 94 3.41 5.65 0.54
N ILE A 95 3.27 5.74 1.84
CA ILE A 95 2.56 6.86 2.47
C ILE A 95 3.32 8.17 2.28
N ALA A 96 4.64 8.15 2.43
CA ALA A 96 5.46 9.36 2.23
C ALA A 96 5.34 9.87 0.79
N PHE A 97 5.40 8.97 -0.18
CA PHE A 97 5.24 9.32 -1.58
C PHE A 97 3.85 9.90 -1.85
N ALA A 98 2.83 9.29 -1.28
CA ALA A 98 1.45 9.77 -1.41
C ALA A 98 1.30 11.17 -0.83
N ARG A 99 1.93 11.46 0.31
CA ARG A 99 1.92 12.79 0.90
C ARG A 99 2.56 13.84 0.00
N GLU A 100 3.65 13.46 -0.68
CA GLU A 100 4.32 14.37 -1.62
C GLU A 100 3.44 14.69 -2.82
N LYS A 101 2.67 13.71 -3.30
CA LYS A 101 1.89 13.85 -4.53
C LYS A 101 0.46 14.33 -4.31
N ALA A 102 -0.19 13.83 -3.27
CA ALA A 102 -1.61 14.14 -3.00
C ALA A 102 -1.80 15.14 -1.85
N GLY A 103 -0.73 15.44 -1.11
CA GLY A 103 -0.80 16.32 0.05
C GLY A 103 -1.02 15.55 1.34
N SER A 104 -0.54 16.10 2.45
CA SER A 104 -0.63 15.43 3.75
C SER A 104 -2.04 15.35 4.31
N GLY A 105 -2.90 16.33 3.99
CA GLY A 105 -4.27 16.35 4.50
C GLY A 105 -5.08 15.10 4.18
N PRO A 106 -5.28 14.78 2.89
CA PRO A 106 -5.99 13.55 2.51
C PRO A 106 -5.31 12.28 2.99
N VAL A 107 -3.99 12.22 2.92
CA VAL A 107 -3.23 11.04 3.34
C VAL A 107 -3.37 10.80 4.83
N ASP A 108 -3.25 11.83 5.63
CA ASP A 108 -3.40 11.70 7.09
C ASP A 108 -4.81 11.26 7.47
N GLU A 109 -5.83 11.75 6.76
CA GLU A 109 -7.21 11.31 6.98
C GLU A 109 -7.37 9.81 6.68
N VAL A 110 -6.76 9.33 5.61
CA VAL A 110 -6.79 7.92 5.26
C VAL A 110 -6.10 7.09 6.35
N VAL A 111 -4.91 7.50 6.77
CA VAL A 111 -4.16 6.79 7.81
C VAL A 111 -4.96 6.76 9.13
N ASN A 112 -5.55 7.88 9.50
CA ASN A 112 -6.29 7.98 10.76
C ASN A 112 -7.63 7.23 10.73
N SER A 113 -8.18 6.99 9.55
CA SER A 113 -9.46 6.28 9.44
C SER A 113 -9.31 4.77 9.54
N ILE A 114 -8.08 4.25 9.48
CA ILE A 114 -7.82 2.82 9.55
C ILE A 114 -7.13 2.49 10.86
N PRO A 115 -7.80 1.77 11.79
CA PRO A 115 -7.19 1.39 13.06
C PRO A 115 -5.94 0.55 12.86
N GLY A 116 -4.87 0.92 13.55
CA GLY A 116 -3.61 0.18 13.51
C GLY A 116 -2.68 0.56 12.37
N LEU A 117 -3.16 1.25 11.34
CA LEU A 117 -2.31 1.61 10.20
C LEU A 117 -1.20 2.59 10.62
N SER A 118 -1.50 3.52 11.51
CA SER A 118 -0.53 4.49 11.98
C SER A 118 0.69 3.87 12.67
N GLN A 119 0.57 2.63 13.12
CA GLN A 119 1.68 1.90 13.71
C GLN A 119 2.69 1.41 12.67
N PHE A 120 2.26 1.33 11.41
CA PHE A 120 3.10 0.86 10.31
C PHE A 120 3.70 1.99 9.47
N VAL A 121 3.23 3.21 9.64
CA VAL A 121 3.66 4.34 8.80
C VAL A 121 4.19 5.55 9.60
#